data_4f15538e66ef824066dc7f6a520b8206
#
_entry.id   4f15538e66ef824066dc7f6a520b8206
#
_cell.length_a   1.000
_cell.length_b   1.000
_cell.length_c   1.000
_cell.angle_alpha   90.00
_cell.angle_beta   90.00
_cell.angle_gamma   90.00
#
_symmetry.space_group_name_H-M   'P 1'
#
loop_
_entity.id
_entity.type
_entity.pdbx_description
1 polymer ?
#
loop_
_entity_poly.entity_id
_entity_poly.type
_entity_poly.pdbx_seq_one_letter_code
_entity_poly.pdbx_strand_id
1 'polypeptide(L)'
;MLNVALTGNIAAGKSTVVELFRGWGATIIDADELARQAQAPGGEVLAAIAQRFGSDVLAPDGSLDRAALRSKVMGDQAALDALNAIVHPAVRQRRDDLAREARERGDVLVVNDIPLLFEVLDPGQFDLVVLVDAGVALRRTRLRAMRGLSNEAADRMIAAQMPAERKRPRSDFVLDNDGSVPQLERAARDVFEALRRRAARASLGRPAHSLLVAAADGEGKGAASLRSALNAIVSRYSDAGLAVRRATGASAVEQALAATAPLPDAIVATVGAAATVERAWERAGRPGILVLLSDDPDPVAVRLDLRPWGAERLRLIEPGAHGAAPRPDLFPAANPLG
;
A
#
# COMPACT_ATOMS: atom_id res chain seq x y z
N MET A 1 10.62 6.95 11.98
CA MET A 1 10.84 5.84 11.03
C MET A 1 9.49 5.45 10.47
N LEU A 2 9.35 5.30 9.18
CA LEU A 2 8.14 4.81 8.52
C LEU A 2 8.28 3.31 8.24
N ASN A 3 7.27 2.53 8.63
CA ASN A 3 7.23 1.07 8.50
C ASN A 3 6.20 0.68 7.42
N VAL A 4 6.66 0.28 6.25
CA VAL A 4 5.85 0.08 5.05
C VAL A 4 5.79 -1.40 4.69
N ALA A 5 4.61 -1.91 4.32
CA ALA A 5 4.49 -3.20 3.67
C ALA A 5 4.54 -3.05 2.15
N LEU A 6 5.37 -3.83 1.48
CA LEU A 6 5.39 -3.98 0.03
C LEU A 6 4.88 -5.36 -0.33
N THR A 7 3.81 -5.42 -1.10
CA THR A 7 3.17 -6.67 -1.49
C THR A 7 2.88 -6.70 -2.99
N GLY A 8 2.45 -7.83 -3.50
CA GLY A 8 2.09 -7.97 -4.91
C GLY A 8 1.84 -9.41 -5.29
N ASN A 9 0.96 -9.61 -6.26
CA ASN A 9 0.63 -10.92 -6.75
C ASN A 9 1.81 -11.56 -7.50
N ILE A 10 1.78 -12.88 -7.61
CA ILE A 10 2.83 -13.64 -8.31
C ILE A 10 3.08 -13.08 -9.71
N ALA A 11 4.33 -12.93 -10.08
CA ALA A 11 4.80 -12.35 -11.35
C ALA A 11 4.35 -10.89 -11.63
N ALA A 12 3.86 -10.16 -10.63
CA ALA A 12 3.55 -8.73 -10.76
C ALA A 12 4.79 -7.84 -10.88
N GLY A 13 5.99 -8.32 -10.50
CA GLY A 13 7.22 -7.56 -10.58
C GLY A 13 7.65 -6.92 -9.25
N LYS A 14 7.10 -7.39 -8.13
CA LYS A 14 7.43 -6.92 -6.78
C LYS A 14 8.94 -6.92 -6.51
N SER A 15 9.66 -7.98 -6.90
CA SER A 15 11.11 -8.09 -6.67
C SER A 15 11.90 -6.95 -7.33
N THR A 16 11.48 -6.49 -8.51
CA THR A 16 12.10 -5.33 -9.17
C THR A 16 11.94 -4.07 -8.32
N VAL A 17 10.75 -3.83 -7.76
CA VAL A 17 10.47 -2.68 -6.90
C VAL A 17 11.25 -2.78 -5.58
N VAL A 18 11.39 -3.97 -5.00
CA VAL A 18 12.22 -4.22 -3.81
C VAL A 18 13.66 -3.80 -4.06
N GLU A 19 14.26 -4.24 -5.19
CA GLU A 19 15.64 -3.89 -5.54
C GLU A 19 15.80 -2.38 -5.80
N LEU A 20 14.85 -1.74 -6.46
CA LEU A 20 14.85 -0.29 -6.65
C LEU A 20 14.82 0.43 -5.29
N PHE A 21 13.92 0.06 -4.39
CA PHE A 21 13.79 0.69 -3.08
C PHE A 21 15.04 0.46 -2.22
N ARG A 22 15.63 -0.74 -2.28
CA ARG A 22 16.91 -1.05 -1.64
C ARG A 22 18.04 -0.17 -2.18
N GLY A 23 18.17 -0.06 -3.49
CA GLY A 23 19.16 0.78 -4.15
C GLY A 23 19.02 2.28 -3.85
N TRP A 24 17.81 2.72 -3.48
CA TRP A 24 17.54 4.11 -3.10
C TRP A 24 17.63 4.34 -1.58
N GLY A 25 18.04 3.34 -0.81
CA GLY A 25 18.36 3.46 0.62
C GLY A 25 17.22 3.11 1.58
N ALA A 26 16.22 2.33 1.14
CA ALA A 26 15.29 1.71 2.08
C ALA A 26 15.94 0.51 2.77
N THR A 27 15.66 0.34 4.06
CA THR A 27 15.95 -0.90 4.77
C THR A 27 14.89 -1.93 4.40
N ILE A 28 15.29 -3.04 3.79
CA ILE A 28 14.38 -4.11 3.35
C ILE A 28 14.37 -5.24 4.36
N ILE A 29 13.19 -5.65 4.79
CA ILE A 29 12.95 -6.85 5.60
C ILE A 29 12.17 -7.84 4.74
N ASP A 30 12.82 -8.94 4.35
CA ASP A 30 12.24 -10.00 3.51
C ASP A 30 11.59 -11.07 4.38
N ALA A 31 10.26 -11.15 4.39
CA ALA A 31 9.50 -12.11 5.20
C ALA A 31 9.76 -13.57 4.79
N ASP A 32 9.99 -13.84 3.51
CA ASP A 32 10.30 -15.19 3.03
C ASP A 32 11.70 -15.62 3.51
N GLU A 33 12.66 -14.69 3.53
CA GLU A 33 13.99 -14.96 4.07
C GLU A 33 13.93 -15.19 5.59
N LEU A 34 13.17 -14.39 6.32
CA LEU A 34 12.97 -14.61 7.76
C LEU A 34 12.34 -15.97 8.06
N ALA A 35 11.37 -16.40 7.23
CA ALA A 35 10.79 -17.74 7.36
C ALA A 35 11.82 -18.84 7.10
N ARG A 36 12.73 -18.65 6.13
CA ARG A 36 13.84 -19.59 5.88
C ARG A 36 14.81 -19.65 7.05
N GLN A 37 15.18 -18.50 7.60
CA GLN A 37 16.08 -18.41 8.76
C GLN A 37 15.46 -19.01 10.02
N ALA A 38 14.19 -18.80 10.29
CA ALA A 38 13.48 -19.39 11.42
C ALA A 38 13.48 -20.94 11.36
N GLN A 39 13.51 -21.51 10.16
CA GLN A 39 13.55 -22.95 9.90
C GLN A 39 14.98 -23.50 9.75
N ALA A 40 15.99 -22.79 10.23
CA ALA A 40 17.38 -23.25 10.15
C ALA A 40 17.63 -24.51 11.01
N PRO A 41 18.59 -25.37 10.63
CA PRO A 41 18.94 -26.55 11.40
C PRO A 41 19.31 -26.22 12.85
N GLY A 42 18.81 -27.06 13.78
CA GLY A 42 19.05 -26.87 15.22
C GLY A 42 18.18 -25.82 15.90
N GLY A 43 17.32 -25.09 15.14
CA GLY A 43 16.41 -24.10 15.68
C GLY A 43 15.12 -24.70 16.27
N GLU A 44 14.53 -24.00 17.24
CA GLU A 44 13.29 -24.43 17.92
C GLU A 44 12.11 -24.57 16.95
N VAL A 45 12.00 -23.70 15.94
CA VAL A 45 10.94 -23.75 14.93
C VAL A 45 11.02 -25.04 14.11
N LEU A 46 12.24 -25.43 13.67
CA LEU A 46 12.43 -26.66 12.93
C LEU A 46 12.12 -27.89 13.79
N ALA A 47 12.53 -27.87 15.06
CA ALA A 47 12.20 -28.94 16.01
C ALA A 47 10.67 -29.07 16.22
N ALA A 48 9.95 -27.96 16.36
CA ALA A 48 8.49 -27.96 16.48
C ALA A 48 7.81 -28.45 15.19
N ILE A 49 8.33 -28.12 14.00
CA ILE A 49 7.85 -28.64 12.73
C ILE A 49 8.04 -30.18 12.67
N ALA A 50 9.22 -30.68 13.02
CA ALA A 50 9.50 -32.12 13.02
C ALA A 50 8.64 -32.86 14.07
N GLN A 51 8.40 -32.28 15.22
CA GLN A 51 7.49 -32.84 16.24
C GLN A 51 6.04 -32.92 15.72
N ARG A 52 5.57 -31.91 15.01
CA ARG A 52 4.17 -31.84 14.52
C ARG A 52 3.94 -32.68 13.27
N PHE A 53 4.91 -32.75 12.36
CA PHE A 53 4.74 -33.35 11.03
C PHE A 53 5.52 -34.67 10.85
N GLY A 54 6.33 -35.06 11.82
CA GLY A 54 7.18 -36.26 11.77
C GLY A 54 8.62 -35.94 11.37
N SER A 55 9.54 -36.82 11.75
CA SER A 55 10.98 -36.66 11.46
C SER A 55 11.34 -36.83 9.99
N ASP A 56 10.46 -37.36 9.19
CA ASP A 56 10.59 -37.51 7.73
C ASP A 56 10.53 -36.18 6.96
N VAL A 57 10.20 -35.08 7.64
CA VAL A 57 10.35 -33.71 7.10
C VAL A 57 11.77 -33.17 7.26
N LEU A 58 12.68 -33.93 7.85
CA LEU A 58 14.09 -33.57 7.98
C LEU A 58 14.93 -34.33 6.93
N ALA A 59 15.82 -33.62 6.26
CA ALA A 59 16.82 -34.19 5.42
C ALA A 59 17.93 -34.87 6.26
N PRO A 60 18.80 -35.74 5.66
CA PRO A 60 19.86 -36.43 6.40
C PRO A 60 20.88 -35.52 7.09
N ASP A 61 21.04 -34.29 6.63
CA ASP A 61 21.92 -33.28 7.20
C ASP A 61 21.23 -32.46 8.35
N GLY A 62 20.00 -32.82 8.71
CA GLY A 62 19.21 -32.16 9.75
C GLY A 62 18.52 -30.89 9.29
N SER A 63 18.61 -30.52 8.02
CA SER A 63 17.86 -29.39 7.44
C SER A 63 16.42 -29.79 7.12
N LEU A 64 15.56 -28.79 6.87
CA LEU A 64 14.17 -29.01 6.46
C LEU A 64 14.07 -29.54 5.02
N ASP A 65 13.52 -30.72 4.83
CA ASP A 65 13.05 -31.17 3.53
C ASP A 65 11.73 -30.46 3.15
N ARG A 66 11.88 -29.37 2.38
CA ARG A 66 10.76 -28.53 1.95
C ARG A 66 9.78 -29.27 1.03
N ALA A 67 10.24 -30.28 0.30
CA ALA A 67 9.38 -31.07 -0.58
C ALA A 67 8.52 -32.02 0.25
N ALA A 68 9.10 -32.71 1.23
CA ALA A 68 8.39 -33.58 2.16
C ALA A 68 7.36 -32.79 2.97
N LEU A 69 7.76 -31.64 3.56
CA LEU A 69 6.82 -30.79 4.30
C LEU A 69 5.67 -30.29 3.40
N ARG A 70 6.00 -29.82 2.19
CA ARG A 70 4.98 -29.37 1.23
C ARG A 70 3.98 -30.46 0.92
N SER A 71 4.41 -31.69 0.72
CA SER A 71 3.49 -32.82 0.43
C SER A 71 2.51 -33.09 1.58
N LYS A 72 2.92 -32.82 2.82
CA LYS A 72 2.07 -33.02 4.02
C LYS A 72 1.05 -31.91 4.22
N VAL A 73 1.37 -30.67 3.80
CA VAL A 73 0.45 -29.54 3.98
C VAL A 73 -0.36 -29.22 2.72
N MET A 74 0.02 -29.78 1.58
CA MET A 74 -0.66 -29.53 0.30
C MET A 74 -2.03 -30.20 0.28
N GLY A 75 -3.09 -29.38 0.17
CA GLY A 75 -4.48 -29.87 0.16
C GLY A 75 -5.09 -30.13 1.55
N ASP A 76 -4.32 -29.91 2.62
CA ASP A 76 -4.81 -29.99 4.01
C ASP A 76 -4.70 -28.62 4.69
N GLN A 77 -5.83 -27.93 4.79
CA GLN A 77 -5.89 -26.60 5.41
C GLN A 77 -5.49 -26.63 6.90
N ALA A 78 -5.90 -27.67 7.63
CA ALA A 78 -5.57 -27.78 9.05
C ALA A 78 -4.06 -28.00 9.26
N ALA A 79 -3.42 -28.77 8.39
CA ALA A 79 -1.97 -28.94 8.40
C ALA A 79 -1.24 -27.63 8.06
N LEU A 80 -1.73 -26.87 7.07
CA LEU A 80 -1.19 -25.57 6.71
C LEU A 80 -1.34 -24.56 7.85
N ASP A 81 -2.49 -24.52 8.51
CA ASP A 81 -2.74 -23.67 9.67
C ASP A 81 -1.82 -24.00 10.85
N ALA A 82 -1.60 -25.31 11.09
CA ALA A 82 -0.67 -25.76 12.12
C ALA A 82 0.79 -25.36 11.81
N LEU A 83 1.23 -25.46 10.56
CA LEU A 83 2.54 -24.97 10.13
C LEU A 83 2.67 -23.46 10.33
N ASN A 84 1.67 -22.71 9.91
CA ASN A 84 1.63 -21.25 10.06
C ASN A 84 1.68 -20.84 11.55
N ALA A 85 0.96 -21.53 12.42
CA ALA A 85 0.97 -21.29 13.85
C ALA A 85 2.36 -21.51 14.51
N ILE A 86 3.18 -22.38 13.93
CA ILE A 86 4.57 -22.60 14.38
C ILE A 86 5.51 -21.52 13.83
N VAL A 87 5.40 -21.19 12.54
CA VAL A 87 6.39 -20.34 11.85
C VAL A 87 6.11 -18.85 12.04
N HIS A 88 4.85 -18.41 11.98
CA HIS A 88 4.52 -16.98 11.99
C HIS A 88 4.96 -16.23 13.24
N PRO A 89 4.87 -16.77 14.47
CA PRO A 89 5.35 -16.06 15.66
C PRO A 89 6.84 -15.73 15.61
N ALA A 90 7.68 -16.69 15.18
CA ALA A 90 9.11 -16.49 15.07
C ALA A 90 9.47 -15.46 13.97
N VAL A 91 8.80 -15.53 12.82
CA VAL A 91 8.97 -14.54 11.75
C VAL A 91 8.55 -13.15 12.21
N ARG A 92 7.41 -13.03 12.90
CA ARG A 92 6.93 -11.76 13.45
C ARG A 92 7.94 -11.18 14.44
N GLN A 93 8.38 -11.98 15.40
CA GLN A 93 9.37 -11.54 16.41
C GLN A 93 10.64 -11.01 15.73
N ARG A 94 11.20 -11.77 14.77
CA ARG A 94 12.43 -11.36 14.10
C ARG A 94 12.24 -10.10 13.25
N ARG A 95 11.09 -9.96 12.57
CA ARG A 95 10.73 -8.75 11.85
C ARG A 95 10.68 -7.53 12.78
N ASP A 96 10.04 -7.68 13.94
CA ASP A 96 9.87 -6.59 14.90
C ASP A 96 11.24 -6.21 15.52
N ASP A 97 12.13 -7.18 15.75
CA ASP A 97 13.50 -6.95 16.18
C ASP A 97 14.30 -6.17 15.14
N LEU A 98 14.23 -6.58 13.85
CA LEU A 98 14.89 -5.87 12.76
C LEU A 98 14.36 -4.46 12.57
N ALA A 99 13.04 -4.25 12.73
CA ALA A 99 12.45 -2.91 12.68
C ALA A 99 12.91 -2.04 13.85
N ARG A 100 13.10 -2.62 15.05
CA ARG A 100 13.68 -1.92 16.21
C ARG A 100 15.15 -1.57 15.94
N GLU A 101 15.96 -2.52 15.51
CA GLU A 101 17.36 -2.29 15.13
C GLU A 101 17.51 -1.18 14.09
N ALA A 102 16.64 -1.18 13.07
CA ALA A 102 16.58 -0.12 12.05
C ALA A 102 16.27 1.26 12.67
N ARG A 103 15.32 1.31 13.61
CA ARG A 103 14.98 2.55 14.32
C ARG A 103 16.16 3.06 15.15
N GLU A 104 16.87 2.17 15.84
CA GLU A 104 18.04 2.50 16.64
C GLU A 104 19.21 3.01 15.78
N ARG A 105 19.39 2.50 14.58
CA ARG A 105 20.34 3.02 13.59
C ARG A 105 19.96 4.38 13.00
N GLY A 106 18.72 4.82 13.21
CA GLY A 106 18.19 6.06 12.62
C GLY A 106 17.66 5.91 11.19
N ASP A 107 17.38 4.68 10.75
CA ASP A 107 16.80 4.43 9.44
C ASP A 107 15.45 5.14 9.33
N VAL A 108 15.22 5.84 8.24
CA VAL A 108 14.00 6.65 8.07
C VAL A 108 12.85 5.86 7.46
N LEU A 109 13.15 4.80 6.68
CA LEU A 109 12.20 4.01 5.92
C LEU A 109 12.57 2.53 5.97
N VAL A 110 11.66 1.73 6.54
CA VAL A 110 11.71 0.27 6.52
C VAL A 110 10.60 -0.24 5.61
N VAL A 111 10.96 -1.14 4.71
CA VAL A 111 10.04 -1.77 3.76
C VAL A 111 10.04 -3.28 4.00
N ASN A 112 8.90 -3.80 4.40
CA ASN A 112 8.69 -5.23 4.60
C ASN A 112 8.21 -5.85 3.29
N ASP A 113 9.01 -6.72 2.72
CA ASP A 113 8.64 -7.50 1.53
C ASP A 113 7.79 -8.71 1.94
N ILE A 114 6.47 -8.64 1.69
CA ILE A 114 5.49 -9.64 2.13
C ILE A 114 4.57 -10.02 0.96
N PRO A 115 4.85 -11.11 0.23
CA PRO A 115 4.09 -11.50 -0.98
C PRO A 115 2.61 -11.73 -0.72
N LEU A 116 2.24 -12.35 0.40
CA LEU A 116 0.87 -12.73 0.77
C LEU A 116 0.33 -11.89 1.93
N LEU A 117 0.63 -10.58 1.93
CA LEU A 117 0.25 -9.69 3.03
C LEU A 117 -1.24 -9.83 3.42
N PHE A 118 -2.13 -9.70 2.46
CA PHE A 118 -3.58 -9.67 2.70
C PHE A 118 -4.19 -11.03 3.00
N GLU A 119 -3.44 -12.09 2.71
CA GLU A 119 -3.85 -13.47 2.97
C GLU A 119 -3.42 -13.96 4.36
N VAL A 120 -2.31 -13.44 4.89
CA VAL A 120 -1.69 -14.01 6.11
C VAL A 120 -1.51 -13.02 7.26
N LEU A 121 -1.61 -11.71 7.01
CA LEU A 121 -1.41 -10.67 8.00
C LEU A 121 -2.51 -9.61 7.97
N ASP A 122 -2.64 -8.88 9.07
CA ASP A 122 -3.41 -7.64 9.10
C ASP A 122 -2.54 -6.49 8.54
N PRO A 123 -2.96 -5.83 7.45
CA PRO A 123 -2.25 -4.68 6.91
C PRO A 123 -2.12 -3.50 7.89
N GLY A 124 -3.02 -3.42 8.88
CA GLY A 124 -3.01 -2.37 9.93
C GLY A 124 -1.79 -2.38 10.83
N GLN A 125 -0.94 -3.41 10.74
CA GLN A 125 0.37 -3.45 11.44
C GLN A 125 1.42 -2.54 10.81
N PHE A 126 1.17 -2.00 9.63
CA PHE A 126 2.09 -1.16 8.87
C PHE A 126 1.53 0.25 8.72
N ASP A 127 2.41 1.23 8.70
CA ASP A 127 2.02 2.63 8.49
C ASP A 127 1.40 2.85 7.11
N LEU A 128 1.86 2.11 6.10
CA LEU A 128 1.41 2.17 4.71
C LEU A 128 1.60 0.84 4.00
N VAL A 129 0.76 0.62 2.99
CA VAL A 129 0.85 -0.55 2.10
C VAL A 129 1.09 -0.09 0.66
N VAL A 130 2.12 -0.64 0.04
CA VAL A 130 2.42 -0.51 -1.39
C VAL A 130 2.10 -1.83 -2.09
N LEU A 131 1.21 -1.81 -3.05
CA LEU A 131 0.87 -2.96 -3.90
C LEU A 131 1.55 -2.83 -5.27
N VAL A 132 2.28 -3.84 -5.67
CA VAL A 132 2.72 -3.99 -7.07
C VAL A 132 1.74 -4.91 -7.78
N ASP A 133 1.14 -4.42 -8.85
CA ASP A 133 0.13 -5.14 -9.61
C ASP A 133 0.47 -5.21 -11.10
N ALA A 134 -0.03 -6.22 -11.78
CA ALA A 134 0.02 -6.38 -13.22
C ALA A 134 -1.15 -7.23 -13.70
N GLY A 135 -1.60 -6.97 -14.91
CA GLY A 135 -2.72 -7.69 -15.52
C GLY A 135 -2.49 -9.21 -15.55
N VAL A 136 -3.56 -9.99 -15.35
CA VAL A 136 -3.53 -11.46 -15.29
C VAL A 136 -2.84 -12.07 -16.51
N ALA A 137 -3.15 -11.58 -17.72
CA ALA A 137 -2.56 -12.08 -18.95
C ALA A 137 -1.04 -11.90 -18.99
N LEU A 138 -0.55 -10.75 -18.52
CA LEU A 138 0.88 -10.46 -18.47
C LEU A 138 1.57 -11.32 -17.40
N ARG A 139 0.97 -11.48 -16.23
CA ARG A 139 1.49 -12.36 -15.17
C ARG A 139 1.60 -13.81 -15.64
N ARG A 140 0.59 -14.32 -16.36
CA ARG A 140 0.62 -15.64 -16.98
C ARG A 140 1.80 -15.77 -17.97
N THR A 141 1.97 -14.79 -18.84
CA THR A 141 3.10 -14.76 -19.81
C THR A 141 4.44 -14.78 -19.08
N ARG A 142 4.60 -13.97 -18.03
CA ARG A 142 5.84 -13.93 -17.23
C ARG A 142 6.11 -15.25 -16.51
N LEU A 143 5.09 -15.91 -15.94
CA LEU A 143 5.24 -17.21 -15.29
C LEU A 143 5.68 -18.30 -16.26
N ARG A 144 5.14 -18.28 -17.47
CA ARG A 144 5.57 -19.23 -18.52
C ARG A 144 7.01 -18.98 -18.94
N ALA A 145 7.36 -17.73 -19.20
CA ALA A 145 8.70 -17.36 -19.66
C ALA A 145 9.78 -17.63 -18.61
N MET A 146 9.50 -17.31 -17.34
CA MET A 146 10.50 -17.38 -16.25
C MET A 146 10.58 -18.75 -15.58
N ARG A 147 9.50 -19.54 -15.58
CA ARG A 147 9.42 -20.82 -14.84
C ARG A 147 9.10 -22.03 -15.72
N GLY A 148 8.95 -21.84 -17.03
CA GLY A 148 8.60 -22.93 -17.96
C GLY A 148 7.25 -23.57 -17.72
N LEU A 149 6.30 -22.85 -17.07
CA LEU A 149 5.01 -23.40 -16.69
C LEU A 149 4.06 -23.51 -17.88
N SER A 150 3.15 -24.51 -17.86
CA SER A 150 2.00 -24.54 -18.76
C SER A 150 1.01 -23.41 -18.42
N ASN A 151 0.06 -23.13 -19.33
CA ASN A 151 -1.00 -22.15 -19.06
C ASN A 151 -1.82 -22.53 -17.83
N GLU A 152 -2.22 -23.80 -17.73
CA GLU A 152 -3.03 -24.33 -16.66
C GLU A 152 -2.30 -24.23 -15.29
N ALA A 153 -0.99 -24.51 -15.29
CA ALA A 153 -0.19 -24.39 -14.07
C ALA A 153 -0.04 -22.92 -13.64
N ALA A 154 0.19 -22.00 -14.58
CA ALA A 154 0.25 -20.58 -14.31
C ALA A 154 -1.08 -20.05 -13.81
N ASP A 155 -2.21 -20.45 -14.42
CA ASP A 155 -3.55 -20.04 -14.00
C ASP A 155 -3.90 -20.54 -12.59
N ARG A 156 -3.56 -21.79 -12.25
CA ARG A 156 -3.73 -22.30 -10.89
C ARG A 156 -2.94 -21.47 -9.86
N MET A 157 -1.70 -21.09 -10.16
CA MET A 157 -0.89 -20.27 -9.26
C MET A 157 -1.46 -18.87 -9.09
N ILE A 158 -2.00 -18.28 -10.15
CA ILE A 158 -2.64 -16.97 -10.10
C ILE A 158 -3.95 -17.04 -9.30
N ALA A 159 -4.77 -18.04 -9.54
CA ALA A 159 -6.06 -18.25 -8.85
C ALA A 159 -5.93 -18.60 -7.36
N ALA A 160 -4.77 -19.13 -6.94
CA ALA A 160 -4.50 -19.43 -5.53
C ALA A 160 -4.29 -18.19 -4.65
N GLN A 161 -4.12 -17.00 -5.25
CA GLN A 161 -3.92 -15.75 -4.52
C GLN A 161 -5.19 -14.90 -4.52
N MET A 162 -5.32 -14.04 -3.50
CA MET A 162 -6.37 -13.03 -3.48
C MET A 162 -6.31 -12.16 -4.76
N PRO A 163 -7.44 -11.96 -5.46
CA PRO A 163 -7.50 -11.09 -6.64
C PRO A 163 -7.02 -9.67 -6.34
N ALA A 164 -6.33 -9.05 -7.31
CA ALA A 164 -5.80 -7.70 -7.15
C ALA A 164 -6.89 -6.67 -6.87
N GLU A 165 -8.07 -6.84 -7.45
CA GLU A 165 -9.25 -5.98 -7.26
C GLU A 165 -9.67 -5.88 -5.79
N ARG A 166 -9.39 -6.90 -4.98
CA ARG A 166 -9.64 -6.91 -3.53
C ARG A 166 -8.50 -6.31 -2.72
N LYS A 167 -7.27 -6.30 -3.25
CA LYS A 167 -6.06 -5.74 -2.62
C LYS A 167 -5.94 -4.24 -2.87
N ARG A 168 -6.23 -3.78 -4.09
CA ARG A 168 -6.09 -2.37 -4.52
C ARG A 168 -6.80 -1.37 -3.58
N PRO A 169 -8.07 -1.55 -3.19
CA PRO A 169 -8.75 -0.61 -2.29
C PRO A 169 -8.18 -0.57 -0.86
N ARG A 170 -7.38 -1.58 -0.50
CA ARG A 170 -6.77 -1.73 0.82
C ARG A 170 -5.29 -1.34 0.83
N SER A 171 -4.79 -0.78 -0.27
CA SER A 171 -3.40 -0.35 -0.45
C SER A 171 -3.34 1.16 -0.57
N ASP A 172 -2.35 1.78 0.07
CA ASP A 172 -2.13 3.24 0.02
C ASP A 172 -1.53 3.68 -1.31
N PHE A 173 -0.69 2.84 -1.89
CA PHE A 173 -0.10 3.04 -3.21
C PHE A 173 -0.24 1.78 -4.05
N VAL A 174 -0.54 1.97 -5.33
CA VAL A 174 -0.54 0.88 -6.31
C VAL A 174 0.44 1.22 -7.42
N LEU A 175 1.35 0.29 -7.69
CA LEU A 175 2.30 0.35 -8.80
C LEU A 175 1.84 -0.61 -9.89
N ASP A 176 1.22 -0.09 -10.93
CA ASP A 176 0.85 -0.87 -12.11
C ASP A 176 2.09 -1.17 -12.95
N ASN A 177 2.34 -2.44 -13.19
CA ASN A 177 3.49 -2.95 -13.93
C ASN A 177 3.05 -3.65 -15.22
N ASP A 178 2.19 -2.99 -15.99
CA ASP A 178 1.75 -3.47 -17.32
C ASP A 178 2.62 -2.92 -18.45
N GLY A 179 3.48 -1.97 -18.15
CA GLY A 179 4.34 -1.30 -19.11
C GLY A 179 5.79 -1.79 -19.14
N SER A 180 6.66 -0.92 -19.58
CA SER A 180 8.11 -1.15 -19.66
C SER A 180 8.80 -0.99 -18.29
N VAL A 181 9.98 -1.58 -18.12
CA VAL A 181 10.80 -1.43 -16.91
C VAL A 181 11.08 0.04 -16.56
N PRO A 182 11.42 0.95 -17.52
CA PRO A 182 11.59 2.35 -17.22
C PRO A 182 10.31 3.06 -16.73
N GLN A 183 9.13 2.59 -17.14
CA GLN A 183 7.86 3.12 -16.62
C GLN A 183 7.64 2.70 -15.17
N LEU A 184 7.87 1.43 -14.86
CA LEU A 184 7.82 0.93 -13.49
C LEU A 184 8.82 1.67 -12.59
N GLU A 185 10.05 1.88 -13.06
CA GLU A 185 11.08 2.60 -12.30
C GLU A 185 10.65 4.03 -11.97
N ARG A 186 10.07 4.76 -12.93
CA ARG A 186 9.55 6.12 -12.68
C ARG A 186 8.43 6.10 -11.64
N ALA A 187 7.43 5.21 -11.81
CA ALA A 187 6.34 5.10 -10.87
C ALA A 187 6.82 4.70 -9.46
N ALA A 188 7.76 3.76 -9.39
CA ALA A 188 8.38 3.36 -8.13
C ALA A 188 9.17 4.52 -7.48
N ARG A 189 9.86 5.35 -8.28
CA ARG A 189 10.56 6.54 -7.78
C ARG A 189 9.59 7.53 -7.15
N ASP A 190 8.46 7.82 -7.81
CA ASP A 190 7.44 8.73 -7.30
C ASP A 190 6.88 8.26 -5.96
N VAL A 191 6.58 6.95 -5.84
CA VAL A 191 6.13 6.35 -4.59
C VAL A 191 7.21 6.43 -3.52
N PHE A 192 8.45 6.07 -3.85
CA PHE A 192 9.57 6.12 -2.91
C PHE A 192 9.80 7.53 -2.33
N GLU A 193 9.77 8.56 -3.18
CA GLU A 193 9.90 9.94 -2.74
C GLU A 193 8.71 10.38 -1.87
N ALA A 194 7.49 9.90 -2.15
CA ALA A 194 6.34 10.15 -1.29
C ALA A 194 6.51 9.50 0.10
N LEU A 195 7.01 8.27 0.16
CA LEU A 195 7.33 7.57 1.41
C LEU A 195 8.42 8.31 2.21
N ARG A 196 9.49 8.74 1.55
CA ARG A 196 10.57 9.51 2.21
C ARG A 196 10.07 10.83 2.78
N ARG A 197 9.23 11.55 2.05
CA ARG A 197 8.62 12.80 2.56
C ARG A 197 7.76 12.52 3.80
N ARG A 198 6.97 11.45 3.82
CA ARG A 198 6.20 11.05 5.01
C ARG A 198 7.09 10.69 6.19
N ALA A 199 8.15 9.90 5.95
CA ALA A 199 9.11 9.54 6.98
C ALA A 199 9.79 10.78 7.61
N ALA A 200 10.21 11.73 6.79
CA ALA A 200 10.81 12.97 7.25
C ALA A 200 9.85 13.82 8.12
N ARG A 201 8.56 13.84 7.78
CA ARG A 201 7.54 14.53 8.60
C ARG A 201 7.33 13.86 9.95
N ALA A 202 7.24 12.55 9.97
CA ALA A 202 7.09 11.79 11.22
C ALA A 202 8.26 12.04 12.18
N SER A 203 9.49 12.19 11.67
CA SER A 203 10.68 12.47 12.47
C SER A 203 10.70 13.88 13.08
N LEU A 204 9.95 14.81 12.53
CA LEU A 204 9.88 16.21 13.00
C LEU A 204 8.82 16.44 14.10
N GLY A 205 8.17 15.36 14.62
CA GLY A 205 7.11 15.47 15.63
C GLY A 205 5.88 16.24 15.14
N ARG A 206 5.73 16.42 13.83
CA ARG A 206 4.51 17.01 13.24
C ARG A 206 3.40 15.98 13.19
N PRO A 207 2.10 16.41 13.25
CA PRO A 207 1.01 15.47 13.08
C PRO A 207 1.26 14.64 11.82
N ALA A 208 1.18 13.32 11.96
CA ALA A 208 1.57 12.35 10.93
C ALA A 208 0.77 12.55 9.63
N HIS A 209 -0.37 13.24 9.73
CA HIS A 209 -1.29 13.45 8.62
C HIS A 209 -1.76 14.90 8.56
N SER A 210 -1.64 15.48 7.38
CA SER A 210 -2.19 16.79 7.06
C SER A 210 -3.11 16.70 5.85
N LEU A 211 -4.27 17.35 5.95
CA LEU A 211 -5.28 17.39 4.92
C LEU A 211 -5.40 18.82 4.37
N LEU A 212 -5.31 18.96 3.05
CA LEU A 212 -5.70 20.18 2.35
C LEU A 212 -7.10 20.00 1.77
N VAL A 213 -8.00 20.89 2.14
CA VAL A 213 -9.35 20.96 1.58
C VAL A 213 -9.40 22.16 0.62
N ALA A 214 -9.53 21.87 -0.67
CA ALA A 214 -9.54 22.87 -1.73
C ALA A 214 -10.94 23.00 -2.35
N ALA A 215 -11.45 24.21 -2.46
CA ALA A 215 -12.73 24.53 -3.10
C ALA A 215 -12.55 25.56 -4.20
N ALA A 216 -13.40 25.49 -5.25
CA ALA A 216 -13.48 26.54 -6.25
C ALA A 216 -14.15 27.79 -5.69
N ASP A 217 -13.79 28.95 -6.25
CA ASP A 217 -14.59 30.16 -6.13
C ASP A 217 -15.80 30.01 -7.05
N GLY A 218 -17.01 30.09 -6.53
CA GLY A 218 -18.18 30.16 -7.35
C GLY A 218 -19.45 29.56 -6.76
N GLU A 219 -20.57 30.04 -7.22
CA GLU A 219 -21.90 29.60 -6.89
C GLU A 219 -22.46 28.77 -8.06
N GLY A 220 -22.24 27.45 -8.02
CA GLY A 220 -22.89 26.50 -8.94
C GLY A 220 -24.11 25.82 -8.30
N LYS A 221 -24.98 25.23 -9.13
CA LYS A 221 -25.98 24.27 -8.63
C LYS A 221 -25.22 23.16 -7.94
N GLY A 222 -25.56 22.85 -6.67
CA GLY A 222 -24.81 21.86 -5.87
C GLY A 222 -23.75 22.43 -4.91
N ALA A 223 -23.32 23.68 -5.06
CA ALA A 223 -22.30 24.29 -4.20
C ALA A 223 -22.60 24.22 -2.70
N ALA A 224 -23.88 24.27 -2.32
CA ALA A 224 -24.30 24.13 -0.92
C ALA A 224 -24.07 22.70 -0.39
N SER A 225 -24.39 21.69 -1.19
CA SER A 225 -24.16 20.27 -0.86
C SER A 225 -22.66 19.95 -0.76
N LEU A 226 -21.87 20.43 -1.71
CA LEU A 226 -20.40 20.28 -1.67
C LEU A 226 -19.78 21.01 -0.47
N ARG A 227 -20.23 22.22 -0.14
CA ARG A 227 -19.76 22.93 1.06
C ARG A 227 -20.11 22.16 2.34
N SER A 228 -21.32 21.59 2.42
CA SER A 228 -21.73 20.77 3.55
C SER A 228 -20.85 19.53 3.69
N ALA A 229 -20.58 18.82 2.59
CA ALA A 229 -19.70 17.67 2.56
C ALA A 229 -18.25 18.03 2.97
N LEU A 230 -17.71 19.13 2.42
CA LEU A 230 -16.38 19.62 2.81
C LEU A 230 -16.31 19.99 4.28
N ASN A 231 -17.33 20.64 4.84
CA ASN A 231 -17.39 20.97 6.25
C ASN A 231 -17.41 19.72 7.14
N ALA A 232 -18.21 18.71 6.76
CA ALA A 232 -18.24 17.44 7.48
C ALA A 232 -16.87 16.72 7.45
N ILE A 233 -16.19 16.74 6.31
CA ILE A 233 -14.82 16.21 6.16
C ILE A 233 -13.86 16.97 7.09
N VAL A 234 -13.87 18.29 7.06
CA VAL A 234 -13.00 19.12 7.89
C VAL A 234 -13.22 18.83 9.38
N SER A 235 -14.48 18.85 9.84
CA SER A 235 -14.81 18.57 11.24
C SER A 235 -14.29 17.21 11.64
N ARG A 236 -14.65 16.16 10.91
CA ARG A 236 -14.30 14.79 11.22
C ARG A 236 -12.78 14.57 11.34
N TYR A 237 -12.00 15.12 10.41
CA TYR A 237 -10.55 14.92 10.43
C TYR A 237 -9.84 15.83 11.41
N SER A 238 -10.36 17.04 11.68
CA SER A 238 -9.88 17.88 12.77
C SER A 238 -10.12 17.21 14.13
N ASP A 239 -11.29 16.62 14.33
CA ASP A 239 -11.66 15.89 15.55
C ASP A 239 -10.78 14.63 15.75
N ALA A 240 -10.32 14.04 14.66
CA ALA A 240 -9.35 12.94 14.67
C ALA A 240 -7.88 13.39 14.84
N GLY A 241 -7.63 14.66 15.09
CA GLY A 241 -6.29 15.20 15.35
C GLY A 241 -5.42 15.47 14.10
N LEU A 242 -6.01 15.46 12.89
CA LEU A 242 -5.30 15.82 11.68
C LEU A 242 -5.15 17.34 11.56
N ALA A 243 -4.01 17.77 11.01
CA ALA A 243 -3.82 19.18 10.63
C ALA A 243 -4.60 19.46 9.34
N VAL A 244 -5.80 20.03 9.45
CA VAL A 244 -6.64 20.35 8.30
C VAL A 244 -6.42 21.82 7.89
N ARG A 245 -6.05 22.04 6.63
CA ARG A 245 -5.96 23.36 6.01
C ARG A 245 -7.05 23.54 4.97
N ARG A 246 -7.60 24.73 4.87
CA ARG A 246 -8.58 25.10 3.85
C ARG A 246 -7.95 26.06 2.84
N ALA A 247 -8.25 25.87 1.57
CA ALA A 247 -7.89 26.80 0.51
C ALA A 247 -9.11 26.97 -0.41
N THR A 248 -9.57 28.21 -0.57
CA THR A 248 -10.68 28.53 -1.47
C THR A 248 -10.15 29.45 -2.56
N GLY A 249 -10.44 29.09 -3.80
CA GLY A 249 -9.94 29.78 -4.98
C GLY A 249 -8.53 29.40 -5.42
N ALA A 250 -8.22 29.72 -6.66
CA ALA A 250 -7.00 29.30 -7.34
C ALA A 250 -5.72 29.75 -6.61
N SER A 251 -5.66 31.02 -6.21
CA SER A 251 -4.48 31.60 -5.55
C SER A 251 -4.22 30.94 -4.19
N ALA A 252 -5.25 30.70 -3.38
CA ALA A 252 -5.11 30.06 -2.07
C ALA A 252 -4.63 28.60 -2.20
N VAL A 253 -5.12 27.87 -3.21
CA VAL A 253 -4.69 26.50 -3.49
C VAL A 253 -3.22 26.49 -3.93
N GLU A 254 -2.82 27.38 -4.81
CA GLU A 254 -1.43 27.49 -5.26
C GLU A 254 -0.48 27.83 -4.10
N GLN A 255 -0.87 28.76 -3.23
CA GLN A 255 -0.10 29.09 -2.02
C GLN A 255 0.00 27.89 -1.05
N ALA A 256 -1.10 27.17 -0.85
CA ALA A 256 -1.13 26.01 0.04
C ALA A 256 -0.26 24.85 -0.46
N LEU A 257 0.00 24.78 -1.76
CA LEU A 257 0.84 23.77 -2.42
C LEU A 257 2.20 24.30 -2.85
N ALA A 258 2.53 25.57 -2.55
CA ALA A 258 3.83 26.15 -2.87
C ALA A 258 4.97 25.38 -2.18
N ALA A 259 6.17 25.41 -2.79
CA ALA A 259 7.34 24.66 -2.32
C ALA A 259 7.77 25.03 -0.88
N THR A 260 7.43 26.22 -0.42
CA THR A 260 7.73 26.72 0.94
C THR A 260 6.73 26.27 1.99
N ALA A 261 5.55 25.75 1.58
CA ALA A 261 4.53 25.26 2.48
C ALA A 261 4.75 23.77 2.78
N PRO A 262 4.41 23.28 3.99
CA PRO A 262 4.36 21.85 4.25
C PRO A 262 3.35 21.20 3.32
N LEU A 263 3.80 20.22 2.50
CA LEU A 263 2.91 19.54 1.57
C LEU A 263 1.91 18.67 2.34
N PRO A 264 0.63 18.62 1.92
CA PRO A 264 -0.37 17.79 2.57
C PRO A 264 -0.17 16.30 2.24
N ASP A 265 -0.62 15.41 3.12
CA ASP A 265 -0.63 13.96 2.87
C ASP A 265 -1.80 13.55 2.01
N ALA A 266 -2.88 14.34 2.05
CA ALA A 266 -4.02 14.18 1.18
C ALA A 266 -4.62 15.53 0.80
N ILE A 267 -5.25 15.59 -0.37
CA ILE A 267 -6.02 16.72 -0.87
C ILE A 267 -7.43 16.25 -1.12
N VAL A 268 -8.40 16.95 -0.55
CA VAL A 268 -9.81 16.84 -0.92
C VAL A 268 -10.20 18.09 -1.68
N ALA A 269 -10.63 17.93 -2.92
CA ALA A 269 -10.98 19.04 -3.78
C ALA A 269 -12.37 18.87 -4.41
N THR A 270 -13.08 19.97 -4.67
CA THR A 270 -14.25 19.95 -5.55
C THR A 270 -13.83 19.82 -6.99
N VAL A 271 -14.68 19.21 -7.83
CA VAL A 271 -14.41 19.08 -9.29
C VAL A 271 -14.20 20.44 -9.94
N GLY A 272 -14.92 21.48 -9.52
CA GLY A 272 -14.70 22.85 -9.99
C GLY A 272 -13.32 23.42 -9.70
N ALA A 273 -12.64 22.93 -8.67
CA ALA A 273 -11.25 23.31 -8.35
C ALA A 273 -10.21 22.39 -9.05
N ALA A 274 -10.64 21.36 -9.75
CA ALA A 274 -9.79 20.30 -10.26
C ALA A 274 -8.60 20.81 -11.07
N ALA A 275 -8.84 21.61 -12.11
CA ALA A 275 -7.79 22.07 -13.00
C ALA A 275 -6.71 22.95 -12.29
N THR A 276 -7.10 23.69 -11.25
CA THR A 276 -6.17 24.48 -10.45
C THR A 276 -5.36 23.60 -9.49
N VAL A 277 -6.04 22.68 -8.83
CA VAL A 277 -5.41 21.70 -7.94
C VAL A 277 -4.42 20.83 -8.71
N GLU A 278 -4.79 20.38 -9.92
CA GLU A 278 -3.93 19.57 -10.78
C GLU A 278 -2.59 20.25 -11.05
N ARG A 279 -2.61 21.44 -11.61
CA ARG A 279 -1.38 22.18 -11.93
C ARG A 279 -0.50 22.42 -10.71
N ALA A 280 -1.11 22.79 -9.58
CA ALA A 280 -0.40 23.03 -8.35
C ALA A 280 0.11 21.72 -7.73
N TRP A 281 -0.66 20.66 -7.78
CA TRP A 281 -0.31 19.33 -7.29
C TRP A 281 0.83 18.69 -8.09
N GLU A 282 0.80 18.81 -9.42
CA GLU A 282 1.90 18.35 -10.28
C GLU A 282 3.21 19.10 -10.02
N ARG A 283 3.14 20.42 -9.91
CA ARG A 283 4.30 21.25 -9.54
C ARG A 283 4.88 20.89 -8.17
N ALA A 284 4.03 20.50 -7.25
CA ALA A 284 4.43 20.04 -5.91
C ALA A 284 4.97 18.58 -5.88
N GLY A 285 5.03 17.89 -7.02
CA GLY A 285 5.49 16.51 -7.10
C GLY A 285 4.43 15.50 -6.65
N ARG A 286 3.14 15.80 -6.87
CA ARG A 286 1.99 14.94 -6.58
C ARG A 286 1.98 14.37 -5.16
N PRO A 287 2.02 15.20 -4.10
CA PRO A 287 2.08 14.71 -2.72
C PRO A 287 0.78 14.02 -2.30
N GLY A 288 0.88 12.84 -1.72
CA GLY A 288 -0.23 12.18 -1.06
C GLY A 288 -1.34 11.68 -1.99
N ILE A 289 -2.54 11.59 -1.45
CA ILE A 289 -3.77 11.12 -2.13
C ILE A 289 -4.61 12.35 -2.52
N LEU A 290 -5.12 12.35 -3.75
CA LEU A 290 -6.11 13.32 -4.21
C LEU A 290 -7.50 12.68 -4.20
N VAL A 291 -8.44 13.33 -3.51
CA VAL A 291 -9.85 12.95 -3.48
C VAL A 291 -10.65 14.08 -4.12
N LEU A 292 -11.44 13.78 -5.13
CA LEU A 292 -12.33 14.76 -5.76
C LEU A 292 -13.78 14.49 -5.35
N LEU A 293 -14.46 15.56 -4.97
CA LEU A 293 -15.90 15.58 -4.70
C LEU A 293 -16.61 16.13 -5.93
N SER A 294 -17.58 15.39 -6.42
CA SER A 294 -18.42 15.80 -7.56
C SER A 294 -19.89 15.78 -7.14
N ASP A 295 -20.65 16.74 -7.62
CA ASP A 295 -22.09 16.77 -7.59
C ASP A 295 -22.71 16.35 -8.94
N ASP A 296 -21.89 15.87 -9.88
CA ASP A 296 -22.35 15.41 -11.18
C ASP A 296 -23.13 14.08 -11.02
N PRO A 297 -24.33 13.99 -11.56
CA PRO A 297 -25.11 12.76 -11.54
C PRO A 297 -24.54 11.65 -12.43
N ASP A 298 -23.58 11.96 -13.31
CA ASP A 298 -22.88 10.98 -14.14
C ASP A 298 -21.41 10.79 -13.69
N PRO A 299 -21.15 9.88 -12.76
CA PRO A 299 -19.80 9.61 -12.28
C PRO A 299 -18.88 9.02 -13.36
N VAL A 300 -19.43 8.50 -14.45
CA VAL A 300 -18.64 7.95 -15.56
C VAL A 300 -18.06 9.09 -16.40
N ALA A 301 -18.83 10.13 -16.69
CA ALA A 301 -18.36 11.30 -17.42
C ALA A 301 -17.23 12.00 -16.64
N VAL A 302 -17.42 12.22 -15.34
CA VAL A 302 -16.41 12.81 -14.44
C VAL A 302 -15.14 11.97 -14.42
N ARG A 303 -15.25 10.64 -14.35
CA ARG A 303 -14.08 9.73 -14.40
C ARG A 303 -13.34 9.80 -15.72
N LEU A 304 -14.05 10.04 -16.83
CA LEU A 304 -13.44 10.19 -18.16
C LEU A 304 -12.61 11.47 -18.28
N ASP A 305 -13.08 12.57 -17.72
CA ASP A 305 -12.39 13.85 -17.71
C ASP A 305 -11.18 13.86 -16.75
N LEU A 306 -11.19 12.97 -15.77
CA LEU A 306 -10.14 12.85 -14.76
C LEU A 306 -9.07 11.78 -15.09
N ARG A 307 -9.14 11.11 -16.24
CA ARG A 307 -8.15 10.12 -16.70
C ARG A 307 -6.69 10.57 -16.65
N PRO A 308 -6.36 11.84 -16.95
CA PRO A 308 -4.98 12.30 -16.90
C PRO A 308 -4.35 12.26 -15.49
N TRP A 309 -5.19 12.16 -14.45
CA TRP A 309 -4.75 12.22 -13.05
C TRP A 309 -4.15 10.93 -12.49
N GLY A 310 -4.25 9.82 -13.25
CA GLY A 310 -3.85 8.49 -12.79
C GLY A 310 -4.86 7.91 -11.79
N ALA A 311 -5.54 6.83 -12.20
CA ALA A 311 -6.62 6.19 -11.44
C ALA A 311 -6.20 5.74 -10.02
N GLU A 312 -4.91 5.62 -9.77
CA GLU A 312 -4.34 5.07 -8.55
C GLU A 312 -4.35 6.04 -7.37
N ARG A 313 -4.33 7.34 -7.66
CA ARG A 313 -4.29 8.40 -6.63
C ARG A 313 -5.56 9.21 -6.55
N LEU A 314 -6.51 8.91 -7.45
CA LEU A 314 -7.77 9.60 -7.56
C LEU A 314 -8.89 8.77 -6.96
N ARG A 315 -9.58 9.33 -5.99
CA ARG A 315 -10.83 8.76 -5.47
C ARG A 315 -11.96 9.75 -5.68
N LEU A 316 -12.98 9.33 -6.42
CA LEU A 316 -14.19 10.09 -6.63
C LEU A 316 -15.21 9.75 -5.54
N ILE A 317 -15.78 10.77 -4.92
CA ILE A 317 -16.83 10.63 -3.91
C ILE A 317 -18.05 11.42 -4.38
N GLU A 318 -19.19 10.77 -4.45
CA GLU A 318 -20.47 11.39 -4.74
C GLU A 318 -21.07 11.96 -3.46
N PRO A 319 -21.35 13.28 -3.35
CA PRO A 319 -22.10 13.85 -2.26
C PRO A 319 -23.56 13.41 -2.42
N GLY A 320 -24.04 12.58 -1.52
CA GLY A 320 -25.46 12.20 -1.49
C GLY A 320 -25.77 10.71 -1.54
N ALA A 321 -24.86 9.86 -1.95
CA ALA A 321 -25.01 8.44 -1.73
C ALA A 321 -24.85 8.15 -0.22
N HIS A 322 -25.88 8.42 0.54
CA HIS A 322 -26.07 8.04 1.95
C HIS A 322 -25.57 8.95 3.07
N GLY A 323 -25.42 10.25 2.87
CA GLY A 323 -25.02 11.12 3.99
C GLY A 323 -23.68 10.73 4.64
N ALA A 324 -22.92 9.87 3.99
CA ALA A 324 -21.68 9.34 4.49
C ALA A 324 -20.56 10.32 4.17
N ALA A 325 -19.98 10.92 5.18
CA ALA A 325 -18.62 11.42 5.09
C ALA A 325 -17.72 10.33 4.49
N PRO A 326 -16.65 10.71 3.74
CA PRO A 326 -15.69 9.73 3.23
C PRO A 326 -15.33 8.74 4.33
N ARG A 327 -15.34 7.47 3.97
CA ARG A 327 -15.05 6.42 4.94
C ARG A 327 -13.67 6.64 5.56
N PRO A 328 -13.43 6.25 6.81
CA PRO A 328 -12.11 6.32 7.45
C PRO A 328 -11.00 5.64 6.64
N ASP A 329 -11.37 4.64 5.86
CA ASP A 329 -10.51 3.89 4.95
C ASP A 329 -9.93 4.69 3.77
N LEU A 330 -10.45 5.88 3.48
CA LEU A 330 -9.80 6.82 2.54
C LEU A 330 -8.47 7.34 3.07
N PHE A 331 -8.29 7.33 4.39
CA PHE A 331 -7.08 7.74 5.08
C PHE A 331 -6.74 6.66 6.11
N PRO A 332 -6.22 5.50 5.70
CA PRO A 332 -6.01 4.34 6.58
C PRO A 332 -5.15 4.65 7.80
N ALA A 333 -4.31 5.68 7.73
CA ALA A 333 -3.52 6.13 8.87
C ALA A 333 -4.25 7.15 9.78
N ALA A 334 -5.50 7.48 9.51
CA ALA A 334 -6.29 8.43 10.29
C ALA A 334 -7.24 7.74 11.29
N ASN A 335 -7.08 6.45 11.54
CA ASN A 335 -7.86 5.75 12.56
C ASN A 335 -7.03 5.56 13.84
N PRO A 336 -7.05 6.52 14.79
CA PRO A 336 -6.35 6.38 16.08
C PRO A 336 -7.07 5.45 17.06
N LEU A 337 -8.20 4.84 16.68
CA LEU A 337 -9.10 4.09 17.54
C LEU A 337 -9.46 2.69 17.00
N GLY A 338 -8.62 2.09 16.17
CA GLY A 338 -8.81 0.71 15.68
C GLY A 338 -7.83 -0.25 16.27
#